data_1703040b63584eaee89225f54a2767bb
#
_entry.id   1703040b63584eaee89225f54a2767bb
#
_cell.length_a   1.000
_cell.length_b   1.000
_cell.length_c   1.000
_cell.angle_alpha   90.00
_cell.angle_beta   90.00
_cell.angle_gamma   90.00
#
_symmetry.space_group_name_H-M   'P 1'
#
loop_
_entity.id
_entity.type
_entity.pdbx_description
1 polymer ?
#
loop_
_entity_poly.entity_id
_entity_poly.type
_entity_poly.pdbx_seq_one_letter_code
_entity_poly.pdbx_strand_id
1 'polypeptide(L)'
;MKEEVNLGLPDKEILRFKDPMPQEQQKQYGDVVRNSWKESQQGRKSTSMLKTIAQLRDISLCPILGNKSLKEYGSDDAEKLFRSSARLLRTKKILDEVEKKGEKALLFIENRKLQLLLRISLENIYGIDVLPPINGTTQAANRQKLVDEFNHANGFQVLLLSPEAAGVGLNITGANHVIHLSRCWNPAKEDQATDRAYRIGQKKAVTVYIPMAIDTEFPEDASFDLNLDELLEYKRDLSRSALCPIEASKENAMAIFSRIESAAGE
;
A
#
# COMPACT_ATOMS: atom_id res chain seq x y z
N MET A 1 -3.78 -18.35 -14.40
CA MET A 1 -2.83 -19.32 -15.02
C MET A 1 -1.95 -20.08 -14.04
N LYS A 2 -1.44 -19.51 -12.93
CA LYS A 2 -0.68 -20.29 -11.91
C LYS A 2 -1.57 -21.19 -11.04
N GLU A 3 -2.85 -20.88 -10.93
CA GLU A 3 -3.83 -21.64 -10.15
C GLU A 3 -4.40 -22.85 -10.92
N GLU A 4 -4.28 -22.86 -12.24
CA GLU A 4 -4.73 -23.98 -13.10
C GLU A 4 -3.66 -25.08 -13.30
N VAL A 5 -2.40 -24.77 -13.00
CA VAL A 5 -1.30 -25.74 -13.00
C VAL A 5 -1.00 -26.04 -11.54
N ASN A 6 -1.24 -27.28 -11.11
CA ASN A 6 -0.91 -27.74 -9.75
C ASN A 6 0.62 -27.71 -9.52
N LEU A 7 1.16 -26.50 -9.27
CA LEU A 7 2.58 -26.24 -9.05
C LEU A 7 3.04 -26.58 -7.63
N GLY A 8 2.19 -27.23 -6.82
CA GLY A 8 2.47 -27.49 -5.41
C GLY A 8 2.60 -26.22 -4.56
N LEU A 9 1.99 -25.12 -5.01
CA LEU A 9 1.93 -23.89 -4.24
C LEU A 9 0.87 -24.02 -3.14
N PRO A 10 1.11 -23.47 -1.94
CA PRO A 10 0.12 -23.41 -0.88
C PRO A 10 -1.03 -22.46 -1.26
N ASP A 11 -2.09 -22.46 -0.44
CA ASP A 11 -3.22 -21.55 -0.64
C ASP A 11 -2.80 -20.08 -0.59
N LYS A 12 -3.53 -19.24 -1.36
CA LYS A 12 -3.38 -17.79 -1.35
C LYS A 12 -4.74 -17.15 -1.10
N GLU A 13 -4.81 -16.29 -0.08
CA GLU A 13 -5.98 -15.53 0.30
C GLU A 13 -5.73 -14.03 0.17
N ILE A 14 -6.73 -13.26 -0.28
CA ILE A 14 -6.66 -11.79 -0.36
C ILE A 14 -7.73 -11.19 0.54
N LEU A 15 -7.31 -10.45 1.55
CA LEU A 15 -8.16 -9.80 2.53
C LEU A 15 -8.17 -8.28 2.31
N ARG A 16 -9.35 -7.74 2.02
CA ARG A 16 -9.60 -6.30 1.85
C ARG A 16 -10.21 -5.74 3.12
N PHE A 17 -9.57 -4.71 3.68
CA PHE A 17 -10.04 -4.05 4.88
C PHE A 17 -10.46 -2.62 4.57
N LYS A 18 -11.72 -2.32 4.82
CA LYS A 18 -12.32 -1.00 4.69
C LYS A 18 -12.44 -0.40 6.10
N ASP A 19 -11.57 0.53 6.44
CA ASP A 19 -11.56 1.18 7.74
C ASP A 19 -11.87 2.67 7.62
N PRO A 20 -12.74 3.22 8.50
CA PRO A 20 -13.03 4.64 8.50
C PRO A 20 -11.77 5.44 8.84
N MET A 21 -11.60 6.59 8.19
CA MET A 21 -10.50 7.51 8.45
C MET A 21 -10.57 8.05 9.89
N PRO A 22 -9.47 8.11 10.64
CA PRO A 22 -9.39 8.89 11.88
C PRO A 22 -9.78 10.34 11.65
N GLN A 23 -10.30 11.01 12.67
CA GLN A 23 -10.89 12.35 12.57
C GLN A 23 -9.98 13.38 11.88
N GLU A 24 -8.69 13.40 12.21
CA GLU A 24 -7.74 14.35 11.60
C GLU A 24 -7.47 14.02 10.12
N GLN A 25 -7.36 12.73 9.78
CA GLN A 25 -7.26 12.28 8.38
C GLN A 25 -8.51 12.64 7.61
N GLN A 26 -9.69 12.36 8.18
CA GLN A 26 -11.00 12.68 7.62
C GLN A 26 -11.11 14.17 7.29
N LYS A 27 -10.74 15.04 8.23
CA LYS A 27 -10.78 16.51 8.06
C LYS A 27 -9.89 16.94 6.90
N GLN A 28 -8.63 16.49 6.85
CA GLN A 28 -7.71 16.85 5.78
C GLN A 28 -8.19 16.35 4.42
N TYR A 29 -8.73 15.13 4.37
CA TYR A 29 -9.31 14.54 3.17
C TYR A 29 -10.49 15.36 2.67
N GLY A 30 -11.48 15.62 3.53
CA GLY A 30 -12.66 16.42 3.22
C GLY A 30 -12.34 17.85 2.77
N ASP A 31 -11.31 18.48 3.35
CA ASP A 31 -10.86 19.81 2.92
C ASP A 31 -10.38 19.78 1.46
N VAL A 32 -9.64 18.76 1.06
CA VAL A 32 -9.17 18.60 -0.32
C VAL A 32 -10.34 18.38 -1.28
N VAL A 33 -11.30 17.52 -0.90
CA VAL A 33 -12.51 17.23 -1.71
C VAL A 33 -13.32 18.53 -1.89
N ARG A 34 -13.64 19.24 -0.81
CA ARG A 34 -14.39 20.50 -0.86
C ARG A 34 -13.71 21.58 -1.69
N ASN A 35 -12.39 21.72 -1.57
CA ASN A 35 -11.62 22.71 -2.34
C ASN A 35 -11.60 22.35 -3.83
N SER A 36 -11.44 21.08 -4.16
CA SER A 36 -11.48 20.60 -5.54
C SER A 36 -12.82 20.89 -6.19
N TRP A 37 -13.91 20.61 -5.49
CA TRP A 37 -15.26 20.87 -5.97
C TRP A 37 -15.48 22.38 -6.26
N LYS A 38 -15.03 23.27 -5.35
CA LYS A 38 -15.09 24.74 -5.57
C LYS A 38 -14.28 25.19 -6.80
N GLU A 39 -13.08 24.65 -7.00
CA GLU A 39 -12.24 24.96 -8.15
C GLU A 39 -12.86 24.47 -9.47
N SER A 40 -13.52 23.33 -9.47
CA SER A 40 -14.23 22.77 -10.62
C SER A 40 -15.39 23.69 -11.05
N GLN A 41 -16.16 24.21 -10.12
CA GLN A 41 -17.24 25.18 -10.40
C GLN A 41 -16.72 26.49 -11.04
N GLN A 42 -15.43 26.85 -10.80
CA GLN A 42 -14.78 28.01 -11.39
C GLN A 42 -14.11 27.73 -12.75
N GLY A 43 -14.30 26.53 -13.33
CA GLY A 43 -13.80 26.19 -14.67
C GLY A 43 -12.32 25.77 -14.74
N ARG A 44 -11.63 25.54 -13.61
CA ARG A 44 -10.19 25.17 -13.56
C ARG A 44 -9.99 23.66 -13.56
N LYS A 45 -10.34 22.94 -14.64
CA LYS A 45 -10.48 21.47 -14.61
C LYS A 45 -9.22 20.61 -14.78
N SER A 46 -8.18 21.03 -15.46
CA SER A 46 -7.17 20.05 -15.95
C SER A 46 -5.94 19.88 -15.06
N THR A 47 -5.31 20.97 -14.62
CA THR A 47 -4.08 20.90 -13.82
C THR A 47 -4.37 20.64 -12.34
N SER A 48 -5.51 21.10 -11.87
CA SER A 48 -6.00 20.90 -10.50
C SER A 48 -6.29 19.43 -10.19
N MET A 49 -6.88 18.71 -11.14
CA MET A 49 -7.32 17.32 -10.97
C MET A 49 -6.20 16.34 -10.59
N LEU A 50 -5.09 16.33 -11.34
CA LEU A 50 -3.97 15.43 -11.04
C LEU A 50 -3.34 15.73 -9.67
N LYS A 51 -3.29 17.02 -9.32
CA LYS A 51 -2.83 17.48 -8.01
C LYS A 51 -3.77 16.98 -6.90
N THR A 52 -5.06 17.11 -7.09
CA THR A 52 -6.07 16.65 -6.14
C THR A 52 -5.97 15.14 -5.91
N ILE A 53 -5.91 14.34 -6.99
CA ILE A 53 -5.74 12.89 -6.88
C ILE A 53 -4.46 12.51 -6.14
N ALA A 54 -3.34 13.20 -6.41
CA ALA A 54 -2.09 12.98 -5.69
C ALA A 54 -2.24 13.31 -4.19
N GLN A 55 -2.89 14.43 -3.86
CA GLN A 55 -3.15 14.82 -2.47
C GLN A 55 -4.06 13.81 -1.73
N LEU A 56 -5.16 13.40 -2.36
CA LEU A 56 -6.07 12.40 -1.77
C LEU A 56 -5.36 11.07 -1.53
N ARG A 57 -4.53 10.62 -2.49
CA ARG A 57 -3.69 9.44 -2.35
C ARG A 57 -2.72 9.53 -1.17
N ASP A 58 -2.04 10.68 -1.04
CA ASP A 58 -1.06 10.91 0.02
C ASP A 58 -1.74 10.98 1.39
N ILE A 59 -2.89 11.66 1.49
CA ILE A 59 -3.68 11.73 2.73
C ILE A 59 -4.24 10.35 3.10
N SER A 60 -4.77 9.60 2.13
CA SER A 60 -5.26 8.22 2.37
C SER A 60 -4.16 7.31 2.91
N LEU A 61 -2.91 7.51 2.48
CA LEU A 61 -1.78 6.74 2.95
C LEU A 61 -1.28 7.20 4.31
N CYS A 62 -0.92 8.49 4.44
CA CYS A 62 -0.33 9.04 5.66
C CYS A 62 -0.41 10.58 5.68
N PRO A 63 -1.41 11.18 6.36
CA PRO A 63 -1.65 12.62 6.35
C PRO A 63 -0.54 13.45 7.02
N ILE A 64 0.26 12.84 7.89
CA ILE A 64 1.33 13.54 8.65
C ILE A 64 2.70 13.46 8.00
N LEU A 65 2.81 12.88 6.81
CA LEU A 65 4.10 12.60 6.16
C LEU A 65 4.97 13.85 5.92
N GLY A 66 4.34 15.04 5.78
CA GLY A 66 5.02 16.32 5.60
C GLY A 66 5.51 17.01 6.88
N ASN A 67 5.00 16.62 8.06
CA ASN A 67 5.01 17.45 9.26
C ASN A 67 6.32 17.48 10.05
N LYS A 68 7.15 16.43 9.95
CA LYS A 68 8.43 16.34 10.69
C LYS A 68 9.57 15.88 9.81
N SER A 69 10.79 16.33 10.13
CA SER A 69 12.00 15.77 9.54
C SER A 69 12.32 14.41 10.17
N LEU A 70 13.04 13.54 9.46
CA LEU A 70 13.47 12.25 9.98
C LEU A 70 14.35 12.37 11.23
N LYS A 71 15.08 13.50 11.36
CA LYS A 71 15.96 13.77 12.52
C LYS A 71 15.20 14.08 13.82
N GLU A 72 13.96 14.53 13.70
CA GLU A 72 13.08 14.90 14.80
C GLU A 72 12.13 13.76 15.20
N TYR A 73 12.23 12.61 14.51
CA TYR A 73 11.34 11.48 14.72
C TYR A 73 11.89 10.60 15.87
N GLY A 74 11.13 10.50 16.95
CA GLY A 74 11.47 9.74 18.14
C GLY A 74 10.53 8.56 18.40
N SER A 75 10.79 7.84 19.48
CA SER A 75 9.97 6.68 19.90
C SER A 75 8.50 7.03 20.08
N ASP A 76 8.20 8.19 20.67
CA ASP A 76 6.82 8.64 20.92
C ASP A 76 6.04 8.94 19.64
N ASP A 77 6.74 9.13 18.52
CA ASP A 77 6.12 9.39 17.22
C ASP A 77 5.67 8.09 16.52
N ALA A 78 6.20 6.94 16.92
CA ALA A 78 5.89 5.64 16.31
C ALA A 78 4.40 5.31 16.42
N GLU A 79 3.83 5.38 17.62
CA GLU A 79 2.40 5.16 17.83
C GLU A 79 1.54 6.23 17.14
N LYS A 80 1.97 7.50 17.15
CA LYS A 80 1.27 8.58 16.45
C LYS A 80 1.24 8.34 14.94
N LEU A 81 2.32 7.81 14.35
CA LEU A 81 2.36 7.47 12.93
C LEU A 81 1.28 6.44 12.61
N PHE A 82 1.22 5.34 13.34
CA PHE A 82 0.23 4.29 13.07
C PHE A 82 -1.21 4.78 13.30
N ARG A 83 -1.45 5.64 14.27
CA ARG A 83 -2.78 6.21 14.54
C ARG A 83 -3.20 7.31 13.57
N SER A 84 -2.29 7.85 12.78
CA SER A 84 -2.58 8.97 11.89
C SER A 84 -3.43 8.60 10.67
N SER A 85 -3.49 7.33 10.31
CA SER A 85 -4.15 6.86 9.10
C SER A 85 -4.87 5.53 9.32
N ALA A 86 -6.05 5.37 8.73
CA ALA A 86 -6.80 4.12 8.74
C ALA A 86 -5.97 2.94 8.21
N ARG A 87 -5.25 3.15 7.10
CA ARG A 87 -4.37 2.13 6.52
C ARG A 87 -3.24 1.73 7.47
N LEU A 88 -2.57 2.71 8.09
CA LEU A 88 -1.47 2.44 9.03
C LEU A 88 -1.98 1.76 10.28
N LEU A 89 -3.13 2.19 10.81
CA LEU A 89 -3.75 1.58 11.99
C LEU A 89 -4.11 0.11 11.71
N ARG A 90 -4.70 -0.18 10.53
CA ARG A 90 -4.98 -1.56 10.10
C ARG A 90 -3.69 -2.36 9.94
N THR A 91 -2.67 -1.77 9.32
CA THR A 91 -1.36 -2.41 9.15
C THR A 91 -0.76 -2.82 10.48
N LYS A 92 -0.83 -1.94 11.49
CA LYS A 92 -0.36 -2.30 12.84
C LYS A 92 -1.11 -3.51 13.41
N LYS A 93 -2.45 -3.52 13.33
CA LYS A 93 -3.25 -4.66 13.80
C LYS A 93 -2.88 -5.97 13.10
N ILE A 94 -2.61 -5.92 11.79
CA ILE A 94 -2.15 -7.10 11.03
C ILE A 94 -0.77 -7.54 11.54
N LEU A 95 0.17 -6.61 11.71
CA LEU A 95 1.51 -6.93 12.18
C LEU A 95 1.50 -7.47 13.62
N ASP A 96 0.63 -6.99 14.51
CA ASP A 96 0.44 -7.52 15.85
C ASP A 96 0.02 -9.02 15.82
N GLU A 97 -0.82 -9.41 14.85
CA GLU A 97 -1.22 -10.82 14.67
C GLU A 97 -0.10 -11.66 14.03
N VAL A 98 0.67 -11.08 13.11
CA VAL A 98 1.84 -11.76 12.49
C VAL A 98 2.94 -12.00 13.54
N GLU A 99 3.17 -11.03 14.42
CA GLU A 99 4.12 -11.14 15.54
C GLU A 99 3.74 -12.27 16.49
N LYS A 100 2.47 -12.33 16.94
CA LYS A 100 1.97 -13.43 17.81
C LYS A 100 2.19 -14.80 17.21
N LYS A 101 2.16 -14.92 15.88
CA LYS A 101 2.43 -16.18 15.17
C LYS A 101 3.93 -16.46 14.97
N GLY A 102 4.79 -15.49 15.27
CA GLY A 102 6.23 -15.56 14.97
C GLY A 102 6.50 -15.68 13.46
N GLU A 103 5.65 -15.09 12.62
CA GLU A 103 5.73 -15.15 11.17
C GLU A 103 6.31 -13.88 10.56
N LYS A 104 6.52 -13.85 9.25
CA LYS A 104 7.18 -12.74 8.57
C LYS A 104 6.26 -12.06 7.57
N ALA A 105 6.40 -10.73 7.45
CA ALA A 105 5.62 -9.91 6.55
C ALA A 105 6.47 -9.13 5.55
N LEU A 106 5.97 -9.01 4.32
CA LEU A 106 6.40 -8.03 3.33
C LEU A 106 5.46 -6.83 3.38
N LEU A 107 6.01 -5.63 3.46
CA LEU A 107 5.25 -4.39 3.47
C LEU A 107 5.63 -3.54 2.26
N PHE A 108 4.72 -3.46 1.29
CA PHE A 108 4.93 -2.71 0.06
C PHE A 108 4.52 -1.25 0.19
N ILE A 109 5.51 -0.35 0.06
CA ILE A 109 5.35 1.09 0.24
C ILE A 109 6.13 1.82 -0.86
N GLU A 110 5.48 2.74 -1.58
CA GLU A 110 6.12 3.54 -2.62
C GLU A 110 6.91 4.71 -2.05
N ASN A 111 6.36 5.39 -1.04
CA ASN A 111 6.97 6.59 -0.46
C ASN A 111 8.19 6.26 0.43
N ARG A 112 9.38 6.71 0.01
CA ARG A 112 10.66 6.43 0.69
C ARG A 112 10.75 7.03 2.09
N LYS A 113 10.19 8.22 2.32
CA LYS A 113 10.16 8.82 3.66
C LYS A 113 9.35 7.98 4.62
N LEU A 114 8.18 7.49 4.16
CA LEU A 114 7.34 6.60 4.95
C LEU A 114 8.02 5.26 5.23
N GLN A 115 8.79 4.70 4.27
CA GLN A 115 9.59 3.49 4.52
C GLN A 115 10.55 3.68 5.70
N LEU A 116 11.25 4.81 5.76
CA LEU A 116 12.20 5.10 6.85
C LEU A 116 11.50 5.34 8.18
N LEU A 117 10.37 6.08 8.18
CA LEU A 117 9.58 6.31 9.39
C LEU A 117 9.01 5.00 9.93
N LEU A 118 8.48 4.13 9.06
CA LEU A 118 7.97 2.82 9.46
C LEU A 118 9.08 1.90 9.95
N ARG A 119 10.27 1.92 9.35
CA ARG A 119 11.42 1.18 9.87
C ARG A 119 11.68 1.53 11.33
N ILE A 120 11.88 2.82 11.63
CA ILE A 120 12.12 3.30 13.00
C ILE A 120 10.97 2.93 13.93
N SER A 121 9.72 3.08 13.45
CA SER A 121 8.54 2.76 14.26
C SER A 121 8.45 1.27 14.59
N LEU A 122 8.72 0.39 13.64
CA LEU A 122 8.70 -1.05 13.83
C LEU A 122 9.79 -1.50 14.79
N GLU A 123 11.01 -0.94 14.66
CA GLU A 123 12.11 -1.19 15.60
C GLU A 123 11.71 -0.80 17.03
N ASN A 124 11.08 0.36 17.20
CA ASN A 124 10.66 0.85 18.52
C ASN A 124 9.49 0.07 19.14
N ILE A 125 8.51 -0.34 18.33
CA ILE A 125 7.28 -0.98 18.85
C ILE A 125 7.52 -2.46 19.13
N TYR A 126 8.22 -3.16 18.23
CA TYR A 126 8.38 -4.62 18.33
C TYR A 126 9.73 -5.06 18.89
N GLY A 127 10.68 -4.14 19.10
CA GLY A 127 12.00 -4.47 19.60
C GLY A 127 12.82 -5.36 18.66
N ILE A 128 12.55 -5.31 17.36
CA ILE A 128 13.24 -6.07 16.32
C ILE A 128 14.22 -5.19 15.55
N ASP A 129 15.27 -5.79 14.98
CA ASP A 129 16.11 -5.09 14.00
C ASP A 129 15.46 -5.21 12.61
N VAL A 130 15.04 -4.08 12.05
CA VAL A 130 14.40 -4.03 10.74
C VAL A 130 15.42 -3.70 9.67
N LEU A 131 15.58 -4.61 8.71
CA LEU A 131 16.51 -4.42 7.60
C LEU A 131 16.24 -3.14 6.81
N PRO A 132 17.29 -2.53 6.20
CA PRO A 132 17.10 -1.38 5.33
C PRO A 132 16.07 -1.64 4.23
N PRO A 133 15.16 -0.67 3.93
CA PRO A 133 14.16 -0.84 2.90
C PRO A 133 14.78 -1.12 1.52
N ILE A 134 14.19 -2.05 0.79
CA ILE A 134 14.60 -2.35 -0.60
C ILE A 134 13.78 -1.46 -1.54
N ASN A 135 14.45 -0.53 -2.23
CA ASN A 135 13.81 0.39 -3.16
C ASN A 135 14.74 0.70 -4.37
N GLY A 136 14.36 1.66 -5.21
CA GLY A 136 15.11 2.00 -6.42
C GLY A 136 16.56 2.46 -6.17
N THR A 137 16.91 2.92 -4.95
CA THR A 137 18.29 3.31 -4.61
C THR A 137 19.13 2.16 -4.10
N THR A 138 18.54 1.02 -3.78
CA THR A 138 19.28 -0.16 -3.28
C THR A 138 20.02 -0.83 -4.43
N GLN A 139 21.33 -0.97 -4.34
CA GLN A 139 22.16 -1.64 -5.34
C GLN A 139 21.77 -3.13 -5.48
N ALA A 140 21.87 -3.68 -6.69
CA ALA A 140 21.42 -5.04 -7.00
C ALA A 140 22.05 -6.11 -6.09
N ALA A 141 23.38 -6.04 -5.85
CA ALA A 141 24.09 -6.96 -4.95
C ALA A 141 23.57 -6.92 -3.51
N ASN A 142 23.25 -5.70 -3.02
CA ASN A 142 22.74 -5.54 -1.66
C ASN A 142 21.31 -6.03 -1.52
N ARG A 143 20.48 -5.95 -2.59
CA ARG A 143 19.09 -6.46 -2.56
C ARG A 143 19.04 -7.96 -2.25
N GLN A 144 19.88 -8.76 -2.93
CA GLN A 144 19.91 -10.20 -2.70
C GLN A 144 20.39 -10.51 -1.29
N LYS A 145 21.44 -9.84 -0.81
CA LYS A 145 21.96 -10.01 0.56
C LYS A 145 20.87 -9.76 1.62
N LEU A 146 20.12 -8.64 1.49
CA LEU A 146 19.05 -8.31 2.41
C LEU A 146 17.91 -9.33 2.37
N VAL A 147 17.58 -9.85 1.18
CA VAL A 147 16.58 -10.91 1.03
C VAL A 147 17.03 -12.21 1.68
N ASP A 148 18.29 -12.59 1.49
CA ASP A 148 18.85 -13.82 2.08
C ASP A 148 18.87 -13.70 3.61
N GLU A 149 19.30 -12.57 4.15
CA GLU A 149 19.27 -12.28 5.57
C GLU A 149 17.86 -12.35 6.15
N PHE A 150 16.88 -11.70 5.49
CA PHE A 150 15.48 -11.78 5.86
C PHE A 150 14.92 -13.21 5.82
N ASN A 151 15.22 -13.97 4.77
CA ASN A 151 14.74 -15.35 4.64
C ASN A 151 15.26 -16.23 5.77
N HIS A 152 16.54 -16.07 6.16
CA HIS A 152 17.19 -16.89 7.19
C HIS A 152 16.94 -16.41 8.63
N ALA A 153 16.47 -15.18 8.84
CA ALA A 153 16.13 -14.69 10.17
C ALA A 153 15.07 -15.59 10.82
N ASN A 154 15.09 -15.72 12.14
CA ASN A 154 14.10 -16.49 12.90
C ASN A 154 13.03 -15.56 13.50
N GLY A 155 11.82 -16.09 13.68
CA GLY A 155 10.73 -15.37 14.33
C GLY A 155 10.10 -14.28 13.48
N PHE A 156 9.46 -13.34 14.15
CA PHE A 156 8.79 -12.21 13.53
C PHE A 156 9.79 -11.25 12.89
N GLN A 157 9.56 -10.93 11.62
CA GLN A 157 10.34 -9.96 10.87
C GLN A 157 9.46 -9.24 9.84
N VAL A 158 9.80 -7.98 9.53
CA VAL A 158 9.14 -7.19 8.50
C VAL A 158 10.17 -6.67 7.51
N LEU A 159 9.94 -6.93 6.22
CA LEU A 159 10.76 -6.37 5.15
C LEU A 159 9.98 -5.31 4.39
N LEU A 160 10.53 -4.10 4.32
CA LEU A 160 9.95 -2.96 3.64
C LEU A 160 10.47 -2.89 2.20
N LEU A 161 9.57 -2.83 1.21
CA LEU A 161 9.94 -2.80 -0.20
C LEU A 161 9.14 -1.75 -0.97
N SER A 162 9.76 -1.16 -2.01
CA SER A 162 8.94 -0.52 -3.03
C SER A 162 8.41 -1.57 -4.02
N PRO A 163 7.17 -1.40 -4.54
CA PRO A 163 6.61 -2.33 -5.53
C PRO A 163 7.51 -2.49 -6.78
N GLU A 164 8.16 -1.41 -7.20
CA GLU A 164 9.09 -1.44 -8.35
C GLU A 164 10.35 -2.27 -8.09
N ALA A 165 10.91 -2.21 -6.88
CA ALA A 165 12.09 -2.99 -6.53
C ALA A 165 11.79 -4.50 -6.50
N ALA A 166 10.55 -4.89 -6.25
CA ALA A 166 10.10 -6.27 -6.35
C ALA A 166 10.11 -6.80 -7.80
N GLY A 167 10.12 -5.94 -8.82
CA GLY A 167 10.22 -6.34 -10.24
C GLY A 167 11.48 -7.15 -10.58
N VAL A 168 12.55 -7.09 -9.80
CA VAL A 168 13.91 -7.63 -10.11
C VAL A 168 14.10 -9.09 -9.63
N GLY A 169 13.11 -9.96 -9.80
CA GLY A 169 13.31 -11.42 -9.65
C GLY A 169 13.65 -11.92 -8.23
N LEU A 170 13.50 -11.12 -7.18
CA LEU A 170 13.78 -11.50 -5.80
C LEU A 170 12.93 -12.70 -5.35
N ASN A 171 13.49 -13.61 -4.57
CA ASN A 171 12.80 -14.77 -4.02
C ASN A 171 12.67 -14.61 -2.49
N ILE A 172 11.46 -14.22 -2.02
CA ILE A 172 11.25 -13.86 -0.61
C ILE A 172 10.25 -14.84 0.02
N THR A 173 10.55 -16.13 -0.07
CA THR A 173 9.68 -17.21 0.44
C THR A 173 9.72 -17.37 1.96
N GLY A 174 10.57 -16.62 2.66
CA GLY A 174 10.56 -16.54 4.12
C GLY A 174 9.32 -15.86 4.69
N ALA A 175 8.64 -14.99 3.91
CA ALA A 175 7.40 -14.34 4.31
C ALA A 175 6.17 -15.07 3.75
N ASN A 176 5.13 -15.13 4.55
CA ASN A 176 3.81 -15.64 4.16
C ASN A 176 2.68 -14.59 4.34
N HIS A 177 3.03 -13.38 4.80
CA HIS A 177 2.12 -12.24 4.87
C HIS A 177 2.60 -11.13 3.95
N VAL A 178 1.70 -10.62 3.09
CA VAL A 178 1.99 -9.55 2.12
C VAL A 178 1.02 -8.41 2.35
N ILE A 179 1.52 -7.21 2.64
CA ILE A 179 0.69 -6.04 2.90
C ILE A 179 0.95 -5.00 1.81
N HIS A 180 -0.05 -4.70 0.99
CA HIS A 180 -0.01 -3.62 0.02
C HIS A 180 -0.47 -2.32 0.66
N LEU A 181 0.41 -1.67 1.42
CA LEU A 181 0.12 -0.38 2.03
C LEU A 181 0.03 0.73 0.98
N SER A 182 0.88 0.70 -0.03
CA SER A 182 0.72 1.51 -1.25
C SER A 182 0.23 0.63 -2.40
N ARG A 183 -0.85 1.07 -3.05
CA ARG A 183 -1.42 0.41 -4.23
C ARG A 183 -0.76 0.91 -5.52
N CYS A 184 -0.53 0.02 -6.46
CA CYS A 184 -0.02 0.37 -7.79
C CYS A 184 -1.19 0.65 -8.75
N TRP A 185 -1.05 1.66 -9.63
CA TRP A 185 -2.03 1.91 -10.71
C TRP A 185 -2.09 0.79 -11.76
N ASN A 186 -1.03 -0.02 -11.82
CA ASN A 186 -0.95 -1.19 -12.68
C ASN A 186 -1.08 -2.46 -11.81
N PRO A 187 -2.20 -3.23 -11.93
CA PRO A 187 -2.41 -4.43 -11.13
C PRO A 187 -1.35 -5.51 -11.37
N ALA A 188 -0.78 -5.61 -12.58
CA ALA A 188 0.26 -6.58 -12.86
C ALA A 188 1.54 -6.36 -12.04
N LYS A 189 1.88 -5.09 -11.71
CA LYS A 189 3.00 -4.78 -10.80
C LYS A 189 2.70 -5.20 -9.37
N GLU A 190 1.46 -5.03 -8.92
CA GLU A 190 1.02 -5.44 -7.58
C GLU A 190 1.01 -6.97 -7.45
N ASP A 191 0.50 -7.65 -8.47
CA ASP A 191 0.49 -9.12 -8.53
C ASP A 191 1.92 -9.67 -8.58
N GLN A 192 2.81 -9.04 -9.38
CA GLN A 192 4.22 -9.39 -9.43
C GLN A 192 4.92 -9.19 -8.08
N ALA A 193 4.57 -8.15 -7.32
CA ALA A 193 5.10 -7.92 -5.97
C ALA A 193 4.64 -9.03 -5.01
N THR A 194 3.37 -9.42 -5.04
CA THR A 194 2.83 -10.56 -4.27
C THR A 194 3.54 -11.87 -4.63
N ASP A 195 3.84 -12.09 -5.90
CA ASP A 195 4.52 -13.29 -6.41
C ASP A 195 5.98 -13.44 -5.92
N ARG A 196 6.52 -12.47 -5.17
CA ARG A 196 7.82 -12.62 -4.48
C ARG A 196 7.71 -13.55 -3.26
N ALA A 197 6.57 -13.54 -2.59
CA ALA A 197 6.25 -14.46 -1.49
C ALA A 197 5.50 -15.71 -1.98
N TYR A 198 4.55 -15.52 -2.92
CA TYR A 198 3.75 -16.62 -3.49
C TYR A 198 4.48 -17.26 -4.69
N ARG A 199 5.44 -18.09 -4.39
CA ARG A 199 6.33 -18.70 -5.39
C ARG A 199 6.73 -20.11 -5.03
N ILE A 200 7.22 -20.88 -6.00
CA ILE A 200 7.81 -22.21 -5.78
C ILE A 200 8.87 -22.13 -4.68
N GLY A 201 8.74 -22.96 -3.67
CA GLY A 201 9.53 -22.93 -2.44
C GLY A 201 8.81 -22.32 -1.23
N GLN A 202 7.66 -21.68 -1.42
CA GLN A 202 6.78 -21.27 -0.31
C GLN A 202 6.11 -22.51 0.29
N LYS A 203 6.20 -22.63 1.62
CA LYS A 203 5.67 -23.79 2.37
C LYS A 203 4.40 -23.46 3.18
N LYS A 204 4.10 -22.18 3.37
CA LYS A 204 2.97 -21.69 4.16
C LYS A 204 1.92 -21.06 3.26
N ALA A 205 0.64 -21.11 3.66
CA ALA A 205 -0.41 -20.33 3.01
C ALA A 205 -0.05 -18.85 3.03
N VAL A 206 -0.25 -18.17 1.90
CA VAL A 206 0.07 -16.73 1.76
C VAL A 206 -1.17 -15.91 1.92
N THR A 207 -1.17 -14.99 2.89
CA THR A 207 -2.25 -14.02 3.06
C THR A 207 -1.80 -12.64 2.55
N VAL A 208 -2.59 -12.08 1.64
CA VAL A 208 -2.38 -10.75 1.07
C VAL A 208 -3.38 -9.79 1.69
N TYR A 209 -2.91 -8.69 2.25
CA TYR A 209 -3.71 -7.68 2.93
C TYR A 209 -3.73 -6.39 2.14
N ILE A 210 -4.93 -5.84 1.97
CA ILE A 210 -5.18 -4.57 1.29
C ILE A 210 -5.92 -3.64 2.25
N PRO A 211 -5.20 -2.85 3.07
CA PRO A 211 -5.81 -1.81 3.90
C PRO A 211 -6.32 -0.65 3.05
N MET A 212 -7.55 -0.21 3.27
CA MET A 212 -8.19 0.91 2.58
C MET A 212 -8.75 1.91 3.59
N ALA A 213 -8.56 3.18 3.32
CA ALA A 213 -9.09 4.28 4.11
C ALA A 213 -10.42 4.76 3.49
N ILE A 214 -11.48 4.73 4.29
CA ILE A 214 -12.83 5.09 3.86
C ILE A 214 -13.19 6.45 4.42
N ASP A 215 -13.61 7.33 3.52
CA ASP A 215 -14.25 8.60 3.86
C ASP A 215 -15.64 8.32 4.43
N THR A 216 -16.01 9.02 5.50
CA THR A 216 -17.32 8.89 6.14
C THR A 216 -18.12 10.19 6.13
N GLU A 217 -17.57 11.28 5.58
CA GLU A 217 -18.24 12.57 5.44
C GLU A 217 -19.04 12.65 4.14
N PHE A 218 -18.50 12.06 3.07
CA PHE A 218 -19.12 11.97 1.76
C PHE A 218 -19.61 10.54 1.51
N PRO A 219 -20.42 10.30 0.44
CA PRO A 219 -20.76 8.94 0.02
C PRO A 219 -19.53 8.04 -0.14
N GLU A 220 -19.67 6.74 0.10
CA GLU A 220 -18.56 5.77 0.13
C GLU A 220 -17.73 5.79 -1.16
N ASP A 221 -18.36 6.05 -2.29
CA ASP A 221 -17.74 6.18 -3.62
C ASP A 221 -16.90 7.48 -3.79
N ALA A 222 -16.93 8.43 -2.84
CA ALA A 222 -15.96 9.50 -2.77
C ALA A 222 -14.58 9.06 -2.25
N SER A 223 -14.46 7.85 -1.69
CA SER A 223 -13.20 7.35 -1.15
C SER A 223 -12.23 6.95 -2.26
N PHE A 224 -11.07 7.62 -2.30
CA PHE A 224 -10.02 7.34 -3.30
C PHE A 224 -9.62 5.86 -3.34
N ASP A 225 -9.49 5.23 -2.17
CA ASP A 225 -9.03 3.85 -2.06
C ASP A 225 -10.01 2.85 -2.64
N LEU A 226 -11.31 3.06 -2.47
CA LEU A 226 -12.35 2.21 -3.07
C LEU A 226 -12.35 2.34 -4.58
N ASN A 227 -12.35 3.58 -5.08
CA ASN A 227 -12.29 3.83 -6.52
C ASN A 227 -11.04 3.22 -7.18
N LEU A 228 -9.90 3.28 -6.49
CA LEU A 228 -8.68 2.64 -6.99
C LEU A 228 -8.78 1.12 -6.96
N ASP A 229 -9.35 0.53 -5.91
CA ASP A 229 -9.53 -0.93 -5.81
C ASP A 229 -10.45 -1.45 -6.92
N GLU A 230 -11.60 -0.83 -7.13
CA GLU A 230 -12.52 -1.16 -8.22
C GLU A 230 -11.86 -1.05 -9.60
N LEU A 231 -11.11 0.02 -9.84
CA LEU A 231 -10.39 0.20 -11.08
C LEU A 231 -9.35 -0.92 -11.32
N LEU A 232 -8.64 -1.31 -10.27
CA LEU A 232 -7.63 -2.37 -10.36
C LEU A 232 -8.27 -3.74 -10.60
N GLU A 233 -9.40 -4.05 -9.96
CA GLU A 233 -10.14 -5.30 -10.22
C GLU A 233 -10.68 -5.32 -11.66
N TYR A 234 -11.30 -4.23 -12.11
CA TYR A 234 -11.74 -4.10 -13.50
C TYR A 234 -10.61 -4.35 -14.51
N LYS A 235 -9.43 -3.79 -14.24
CA LYS A 235 -8.23 -4.02 -15.09
C LYS A 235 -7.76 -5.48 -15.04
N ARG A 236 -7.83 -6.16 -13.88
CA ARG A 236 -7.51 -7.58 -13.77
C ARG A 236 -8.44 -8.44 -14.62
N ASP A 237 -9.75 -8.15 -14.56
CA ASP A 237 -10.75 -8.87 -15.34
C ASP A 237 -10.57 -8.65 -16.84
N LEU A 238 -10.30 -7.43 -17.27
CA LEU A 238 -9.97 -7.13 -18.67
C LEU A 238 -8.70 -7.86 -19.12
N SER A 239 -7.65 -7.88 -18.30
CA SER A 239 -6.39 -8.57 -18.64
C SER A 239 -6.56 -10.09 -18.74
N ARG A 240 -7.46 -10.67 -17.96
CA ARG A 240 -7.81 -12.10 -18.06
C ARG A 240 -8.58 -12.42 -19.33
N SER A 241 -9.44 -11.51 -19.78
CA SER A 241 -10.29 -11.70 -20.96
C SER A 241 -9.65 -11.32 -22.28
N ALA A 242 -8.69 -10.40 -22.33
CA ALA A 242 -8.23 -9.75 -23.56
C ALA A 242 -6.72 -9.85 -23.84
N LEU A 243 -5.89 -10.56 -23.08
CA LEU A 243 -4.42 -10.68 -23.29
C LEU A 243 -3.67 -9.34 -23.54
N CYS A 244 -4.29 -8.21 -23.27
CA CYS A 244 -3.71 -6.88 -23.49
C CYS A 244 -3.16 -6.29 -22.19
N PRO A 245 -1.89 -5.82 -22.15
CA PRO A 245 -1.35 -5.08 -21.02
C PRO A 245 -2.11 -3.75 -20.87
N ILE A 246 -2.69 -3.48 -19.71
CA ILE A 246 -3.40 -2.22 -19.45
C ILE A 246 -2.46 -1.31 -18.64
N GLU A 247 -1.96 -0.26 -19.27
CA GLU A 247 -1.10 0.73 -18.63
C GLU A 247 -1.91 1.71 -17.75
N ALA A 248 -1.21 2.30 -16.77
CA ALA A 248 -1.75 3.42 -16.03
C ALA A 248 -1.88 4.65 -16.94
N SER A 249 -3.09 5.15 -17.14
CA SER A 249 -3.35 6.31 -18.01
C SER A 249 -3.89 7.50 -17.23
N LYS A 250 -3.75 8.71 -17.80
CA LYS A 250 -4.43 9.91 -17.30
C LYS A 250 -5.94 9.70 -17.17
N GLU A 251 -6.53 8.94 -18.09
CA GLU A 251 -7.95 8.62 -18.13
C GLU A 251 -8.43 7.89 -16.87
N ASN A 252 -7.58 7.03 -16.29
CA ASN A 252 -7.90 6.34 -15.04
C ASN A 252 -7.98 7.31 -13.84
N ALA A 253 -7.04 8.26 -13.76
CA ALA A 253 -7.09 9.31 -12.74
C ALA A 253 -8.30 10.22 -12.93
N MET A 254 -8.66 10.53 -14.19
CA MET A 254 -9.86 11.30 -14.52
C MET A 254 -11.15 10.60 -14.11
N ALA A 255 -11.24 9.30 -14.34
CA ALA A 255 -12.43 8.51 -13.96
C ALA A 255 -12.64 8.50 -12.44
N ILE A 256 -11.57 8.27 -11.65
CA ILE A 256 -11.64 8.34 -10.19
C ILE A 256 -12.02 9.76 -9.73
N PHE A 257 -11.39 10.78 -10.30
CA PHE A 257 -11.68 12.18 -9.94
C PHE A 257 -13.13 12.54 -10.18
N SER A 258 -13.69 12.19 -11.35
CA SER A 258 -15.08 12.49 -11.68
C SER A 258 -16.08 11.84 -10.73
N ARG A 259 -15.80 10.63 -10.25
CA ARG A 259 -16.63 9.96 -9.24
C ARG A 259 -16.58 10.70 -7.90
N ILE A 260 -15.39 11.04 -7.42
CA ILE A 260 -15.22 11.78 -6.17
C ILE A 260 -15.88 13.15 -6.23
N GLU A 261 -15.79 13.87 -7.37
CA GLU A 261 -16.49 15.16 -7.56
C GLU A 261 -18.00 15.01 -7.57
N SER A 262 -18.53 14.00 -8.23
CA SER A 262 -19.98 13.76 -8.27
C SER A 262 -20.52 13.48 -6.88
N ALA A 263 -19.87 12.62 -6.13
CA ALA A 263 -20.24 12.28 -4.76
C ALA A 263 -20.12 13.48 -3.78
N ALA A 264 -19.23 14.42 -4.03
CA ALA A 264 -19.08 15.64 -3.21
C ALA A 264 -20.13 16.71 -3.51
N GLY A 265 -20.87 16.59 -4.63
CA GLY A 265 -21.94 17.51 -5.05
C GLY A 265 -23.34 17.11 -4.61
N GLU A 266 -23.50 15.91 -4.08
CA GLU A 266 -24.71 15.38 -3.46
C GLU A 266 -24.78 15.74 -1.96
#